data_0d354c8d2b858037c9e8db84218ba34e
#
_entry.id   0d354c8d2b858037c9e8db84218ba34e
#
_cell.length_a   1.000
_cell.length_b   1.000
_cell.length_c   1.000
_cell.angle_alpha   90.00
_cell.angle_beta   90.00
_cell.angle_gamma   90.00
#
_symmetry.space_group_name_H-M   'P 1'
#
loop_
_entity.id
_entity.type
_entity.pdbx_description
1 polymer ?
#
loop_
_entity_poly.entity_id
_entity_poly.type
_entity_poly.pdbx_seq_one_letter_code
_entity_poly.pdbx_strand_id
1 'polypeptide(L)'
;VDSKNYKEAIQWYTLYTNLKDTWIEELFESYLRLGKCMIQLKQDDIKIKNHIQKAIDIFPDRAEPYFILGKYYNDKSNTELGYMYLKEAKSKDFDLISKKYVLFLNKMNYGKYVNDELSVACYWTDKGKEGFDLLNEIIDDPDLEFIKDRLLKNKEYFLSKYPFLESV
;
A
#
# COMPACT_ATOMS: atom_id res chain seq x y z
N VAL A 1 -11.04 14.48 -8.79
CA VAL A 1 -10.70 13.85 -10.10
C VAL A 1 -11.99 13.26 -10.65
N ASP A 2 -12.33 13.61 -11.87
CA ASP A 2 -13.56 13.20 -12.53
C ASP A 2 -13.58 11.68 -12.79
N SER A 3 -14.70 11.02 -12.48
CA SER A 3 -14.90 9.58 -12.73
C SER A 3 -14.73 9.19 -14.21
N LYS A 4 -14.94 10.12 -15.13
CA LYS A 4 -14.73 9.95 -16.58
C LYS A 4 -13.26 9.64 -16.88
N ASN A 5 -12.33 10.32 -16.26
CA ASN A 5 -10.89 10.12 -16.48
C ASN A 5 -10.43 8.71 -16.03
N TYR A 6 -11.01 8.17 -14.95
CA TYR A 6 -10.70 6.80 -14.52
C TYR A 6 -11.27 5.75 -15.50
N LYS A 7 -12.45 5.98 -16.08
CA LYS A 7 -13.03 5.06 -17.08
C LYS A 7 -12.18 5.00 -18.35
N GLU A 8 -11.75 6.15 -18.83
CA GLU A 8 -10.86 6.23 -19.99
C GLU A 8 -9.50 5.59 -19.70
N ALA A 9 -8.92 5.85 -18.53
CA ALA A 9 -7.67 5.23 -18.10
C ALA A 9 -7.77 3.69 -18.05
N ILE A 10 -8.88 3.13 -17.55
CA ILE A 10 -9.12 1.69 -17.55
C ILE A 10 -9.10 1.13 -18.98
N GLN A 11 -9.73 1.81 -19.94
CA GLN A 11 -9.72 1.37 -21.34
C GLN A 11 -8.29 1.32 -21.90
N TRP A 12 -7.50 2.38 -21.69
CA TRP A 12 -6.13 2.45 -22.18
C TRP A 12 -5.21 1.40 -21.52
N TYR A 13 -5.26 1.24 -20.19
CA TYR A 13 -4.46 0.21 -19.53
C TYR A 13 -4.90 -1.20 -19.90
N THR A 14 -6.20 -1.45 -20.10
CA THR A 14 -6.71 -2.74 -20.59
C THR A 14 -6.17 -3.06 -21.99
N LEU A 15 -6.18 -2.07 -22.89
CA LEU A 15 -5.59 -2.24 -24.22
C LEU A 15 -4.09 -2.56 -24.12
N TYR A 16 -3.35 -1.79 -23.31
CA TYR A 16 -1.92 -1.97 -23.14
C TYR A 16 -1.57 -3.38 -22.61
N THR A 17 -2.30 -3.86 -21.60
CA THR A 17 -2.07 -5.19 -21.01
C THR A 17 -2.37 -6.35 -21.94
N ASN A 18 -3.01 -6.11 -23.10
CA ASN A 18 -3.30 -7.09 -24.14
C ASN A 18 -2.34 -7.00 -25.36
N LEU A 19 -1.42 -6.03 -25.37
CA LEU A 19 -0.43 -5.91 -26.43
C LEU A 19 0.62 -7.03 -26.31
N LYS A 20 1.18 -7.43 -27.47
CA LYS A 20 2.36 -8.30 -27.54
C LYS A 20 3.63 -7.45 -27.46
N ASP A 21 4.70 -8.02 -26.98
CA ASP A 21 6.03 -7.41 -26.97
C ASP A 21 6.12 -6.07 -26.18
N THR A 22 5.39 -5.97 -25.07
CA THR A 22 5.44 -4.83 -24.17
C THR A 22 6.69 -4.89 -23.28
N TRP A 23 7.23 -3.72 -22.89
CA TRP A 23 8.27 -3.70 -21.87
C TRP A 23 7.69 -4.13 -20.52
N ILE A 24 8.36 -5.08 -19.87
CA ILE A 24 7.82 -5.75 -18.68
C ILE A 24 7.57 -4.82 -17.49
N GLU A 25 8.38 -3.76 -17.30
CA GLU A 25 8.14 -2.75 -16.25
C GLU A 25 6.91 -1.87 -16.55
N GLU A 26 6.67 -1.56 -17.82
CA GLU A 26 5.46 -0.83 -18.23
C GLU A 26 4.21 -1.72 -18.12
N LEU A 27 4.33 -3.00 -18.40
CA LEU A 27 3.25 -3.96 -18.21
C LEU A 27 2.88 -4.09 -16.72
N PHE A 28 3.89 -4.19 -15.85
CA PHE A 28 3.70 -4.17 -14.41
C PHE A 28 2.96 -2.92 -13.94
N GLU A 29 3.43 -1.74 -14.34
CA GLU A 29 2.80 -0.46 -13.95
C GLU A 29 1.37 -0.35 -14.51
N SER A 30 1.12 -0.85 -15.72
CA SER A 30 -0.20 -0.84 -16.32
C SER A 30 -1.20 -1.67 -15.50
N TYR A 31 -0.82 -2.84 -15.00
CA TYR A 31 -1.66 -3.62 -14.09
C TYR A 31 -1.90 -2.90 -12.76
N LEU A 32 -0.88 -2.25 -12.18
CA LEU A 32 -1.07 -1.46 -10.96
C LEU A 32 -2.02 -0.29 -11.16
N ARG A 33 -1.85 0.48 -12.22
CA ARG A 33 -2.70 1.63 -12.54
C ARG A 33 -4.14 1.20 -12.84
N LEU A 34 -4.30 0.10 -13.56
CA LEU A 34 -5.61 -0.49 -13.81
C LEU A 34 -6.32 -0.83 -12.50
N GLY A 35 -5.65 -1.53 -11.57
CA GLY A 35 -6.17 -1.84 -10.25
C GLY A 35 -6.52 -0.57 -9.45
N LYS A 36 -5.65 0.44 -9.42
CA LYS A 36 -5.91 1.73 -8.75
C LYS A 36 -7.14 2.45 -9.32
N CYS A 37 -7.29 2.51 -10.64
CA CYS A 37 -8.46 3.12 -11.27
C CYS A 37 -9.75 2.37 -10.92
N MET A 38 -9.71 1.04 -10.88
CA MET A 38 -10.83 0.20 -10.46
C MET A 38 -11.23 0.44 -9.00
N ILE A 39 -10.25 0.60 -8.09
CA ILE A 39 -10.49 0.97 -6.68
C ILE A 39 -11.24 2.30 -6.61
N GLN A 40 -10.78 3.33 -7.34
CA GLN A 40 -11.42 4.66 -7.34
C GLN A 40 -12.87 4.63 -7.86
N LEU A 41 -13.15 3.75 -8.81
CA LEU A 41 -14.50 3.53 -9.33
C LEU A 41 -15.31 2.51 -8.53
N LYS A 42 -14.79 2.02 -7.40
CA LYS A 42 -15.43 1.02 -6.54
C LYS A 42 -15.94 -0.20 -7.33
N GLN A 43 -15.12 -0.69 -8.25
CA GLN A 43 -15.44 -1.87 -9.03
C GLN A 43 -15.39 -3.14 -8.18
N ASP A 44 -15.71 -4.27 -8.79
CA ASP A 44 -15.72 -5.58 -8.17
C ASP A 44 -14.36 -5.95 -7.53
N ASP A 45 -14.38 -6.38 -6.27
CA ASP A 45 -13.20 -6.66 -5.45
C ASP A 45 -12.32 -7.79 -6.05
N ILE A 46 -12.94 -8.76 -6.71
CA ILE A 46 -12.23 -9.88 -7.34
C ILE A 46 -11.45 -9.37 -8.56
N LYS A 47 -12.06 -8.48 -9.35
CA LYS A 47 -11.38 -7.87 -10.51
C LYS A 47 -10.20 -7.02 -10.07
N ILE A 48 -10.38 -6.18 -9.05
CA ILE A 48 -9.32 -5.34 -8.47
C ILE A 48 -8.14 -6.22 -8.05
N LYS A 49 -8.41 -7.24 -7.20
CA LYS A 49 -7.40 -8.18 -6.71
C LYS A 49 -6.68 -8.87 -7.86
N ASN A 50 -7.41 -9.39 -8.85
CA ASN A 50 -6.82 -10.13 -9.96
C ASN A 50 -5.86 -9.29 -10.81
N HIS A 51 -6.14 -8.00 -11.02
CA HIS A 51 -5.24 -7.13 -11.78
C HIS A 51 -3.98 -6.77 -10.98
N ILE A 52 -4.12 -6.47 -9.69
CA ILE A 52 -2.97 -6.19 -8.84
C ILE A 52 -2.14 -7.47 -8.62
N GLN A 53 -2.78 -8.65 -8.54
CA GLN A 53 -2.08 -9.93 -8.47
C GLN A 53 -1.19 -10.18 -9.70
N LYS A 54 -1.63 -9.81 -10.91
CA LYS A 54 -0.79 -9.92 -12.12
C LYS A 54 0.48 -9.06 -12.01
N ALA A 55 0.40 -7.90 -11.36
CA ALA A 55 1.62 -7.13 -11.07
C ALA A 55 2.54 -7.87 -10.08
N ILE A 56 2.00 -8.50 -9.03
CA ILE A 56 2.78 -9.34 -8.12
C ILE A 56 3.44 -10.49 -8.87
N ASP A 57 2.70 -11.15 -9.77
CA ASP A 57 3.22 -12.29 -10.54
C ASP A 57 4.39 -11.89 -11.46
N ILE A 58 4.39 -10.64 -11.97
CA ILE A 58 5.48 -10.09 -12.77
C ILE A 58 6.71 -9.79 -11.92
N PHE A 59 6.54 -9.04 -10.82
CA PHE A 59 7.63 -8.63 -9.92
C PHE A 59 7.25 -8.84 -8.44
N PRO A 60 7.39 -10.08 -7.91
CA PRO A 60 7.00 -10.40 -6.54
C PRO A 60 7.89 -9.76 -5.47
N ASP A 61 9.03 -9.22 -5.86
CA ASP A 61 9.96 -8.52 -4.98
C ASP A 61 9.67 -7.01 -4.85
N ARG A 62 8.76 -6.45 -5.66
CA ARG A 62 8.35 -5.03 -5.56
C ARG A 62 7.24 -4.83 -4.52
N ALA A 63 7.35 -3.76 -3.72
CA ALA A 63 6.41 -3.46 -2.63
C ALA A 63 5.08 -2.84 -3.09
N GLU A 64 5.07 -2.11 -4.21
CA GLU A 64 3.93 -1.30 -4.64
C GLU A 64 2.61 -2.06 -4.70
N PRO A 65 2.52 -3.27 -5.31
CA PRO A 65 1.25 -4.00 -5.38
C PRO A 65 0.76 -4.47 -4.00
N TYR A 66 1.67 -4.88 -3.13
CA TYR A 66 1.33 -5.30 -1.77
C TYR A 66 0.82 -4.11 -0.94
N PHE A 67 1.48 -2.95 -1.03
CA PHE A 67 1.04 -1.74 -0.35
C PHE A 67 -0.37 -1.31 -0.80
N ILE A 68 -0.63 -1.34 -2.10
CA ILE A 68 -1.95 -0.98 -2.65
C ILE A 68 -3.04 -1.93 -2.14
N LEU A 69 -2.80 -3.25 -2.17
CA LEU A 69 -3.75 -4.22 -1.65
C LEU A 69 -3.94 -4.07 -0.14
N GLY A 70 -2.86 -3.87 0.61
CA GLY A 70 -2.93 -3.71 2.05
C GLY A 70 -3.78 -2.50 2.45
N LYS A 71 -3.51 -1.35 1.83
CA LYS A 71 -4.32 -0.15 2.03
C LYS A 71 -5.77 -0.35 1.62
N TYR A 72 -6.00 -0.97 0.46
CA TYR A 72 -7.35 -1.28 -0.03
C TYR A 72 -8.15 -2.12 0.96
N TYR A 73 -7.54 -3.16 1.54
CA TYR A 73 -8.21 -4.00 2.51
C TYR A 73 -8.43 -3.30 3.86
N ASN A 74 -7.53 -2.42 4.30
CA ASN A 74 -7.77 -1.54 5.45
C ASN A 74 -9.02 -0.67 5.22
N ASP A 75 -9.10 -0.01 4.06
CA ASP A 75 -10.22 0.85 3.68
C ASP A 75 -11.57 0.07 3.60
N LYS A 76 -11.50 -1.24 3.36
CA LYS A 76 -12.66 -2.16 3.37
C LYS A 76 -12.93 -2.80 4.73
N SER A 77 -12.22 -2.40 5.78
CA SER A 77 -12.31 -2.99 7.12
C SER A 77 -11.95 -4.49 7.18
N ASN A 78 -11.24 -5.01 6.16
CA ASN A 78 -10.65 -6.34 6.17
C ASN A 78 -9.20 -6.26 6.62
N THR A 79 -9.01 -5.84 7.87
CA THR A 79 -7.71 -5.46 8.42
C THR A 79 -6.73 -6.61 8.59
N GLU A 80 -7.20 -7.85 8.69
CA GLU A 80 -6.32 -9.04 8.67
C GLU A 80 -5.59 -9.18 7.32
N LEU A 81 -6.32 -9.08 6.21
CA LEU A 81 -5.69 -9.06 4.88
C LEU A 81 -4.85 -7.81 4.68
N GLY A 82 -5.32 -6.66 5.17
CA GLY A 82 -4.54 -5.42 5.19
C GLY A 82 -3.19 -5.60 5.87
N TYR A 83 -3.19 -6.17 7.06
CA TYR A 83 -1.98 -6.49 7.83
C TYR A 83 -1.02 -7.41 7.05
N MET A 84 -1.53 -8.52 6.49
CA MET A 84 -0.71 -9.48 5.74
C MET A 84 -0.01 -8.82 4.55
N TYR A 85 -0.73 -8.07 3.74
CA TYR A 85 -0.17 -7.40 2.56
C TYR A 85 0.81 -6.27 2.94
N LEU A 86 0.52 -5.49 3.98
CA LEU A 86 1.41 -4.42 4.44
C LEU A 86 2.68 -4.95 5.09
N LYS A 87 2.63 -6.07 5.81
CA LYS A 87 3.84 -6.78 6.30
C LYS A 87 4.72 -7.21 5.14
N GLU A 88 4.12 -7.73 4.07
CA GLU A 88 4.85 -8.12 2.87
C GLU A 88 5.47 -6.90 2.18
N ALA A 89 4.75 -5.79 2.04
CA ALA A 89 5.30 -4.53 1.51
C ALA A 89 6.48 -4.02 2.34
N LYS A 90 6.34 -4.00 3.68
CA LYS A 90 7.40 -3.55 4.61
C LYS A 90 8.66 -4.41 4.51
N SER A 91 8.54 -5.70 4.19
CA SER A 91 9.67 -6.62 4.06
C SER A 91 10.56 -6.35 2.85
N LYS A 92 10.10 -5.58 1.87
CA LYS A 92 10.86 -5.28 0.65
C LYS A 92 11.87 -4.16 0.89
N ASP A 93 13.07 -4.32 0.37
CA ASP A 93 14.17 -3.36 0.49
C ASP A 93 14.23 -2.46 -0.75
N PHE A 94 13.98 -1.15 -0.55
CA PHE A 94 13.97 -0.18 -1.65
C PHE A 94 15.34 -0.02 -2.30
N ASP A 95 16.43 -0.07 -1.53
CA ASP A 95 17.78 0.13 -2.06
C ASP A 95 18.24 -1.03 -2.94
N LEU A 96 17.79 -2.25 -2.62
CA LEU A 96 18.00 -3.41 -3.49
C LEU A 96 17.15 -3.32 -4.76
N ILE A 97 15.87 -2.97 -4.61
CA ILE A 97 14.91 -2.87 -5.71
C ILE A 97 15.30 -1.77 -6.69
N SER A 98 15.74 -0.61 -6.22
CA SER A 98 16.15 0.52 -7.06
C SER A 98 17.40 0.26 -7.90
N LYS A 99 18.19 -0.74 -7.55
CA LYS A 99 19.33 -1.22 -8.37
C LYS A 99 18.90 -2.19 -9.47
N LYS A 100 17.76 -2.87 -9.28
CA LYS A 100 17.26 -3.92 -10.19
C LYS A 100 16.28 -3.38 -11.24
N TYR A 101 15.45 -2.41 -10.85
CA TYR A 101 14.40 -1.83 -11.68
C TYR A 101 14.61 -0.34 -11.87
N VAL A 102 14.18 0.18 -13.03
CA VAL A 102 14.43 1.57 -13.43
C VAL A 102 13.16 2.40 -13.39
N LEU A 103 11.99 1.82 -13.72
CA LEU A 103 10.76 2.57 -13.92
C LEU A 103 9.78 2.45 -12.75
N PHE A 104 9.07 3.56 -12.51
CA PHE A 104 7.86 3.62 -11.67
C PHE A 104 8.06 3.20 -10.20
N LEU A 105 9.28 3.33 -9.68
CA LEU A 105 9.57 3.04 -8.28
C LEU A 105 8.97 4.12 -7.37
N ASN A 106 8.29 3.70 -6.32
CA ASN A 106 7.73 4.61 -5.33
C ASN A 106 8.24 4.25 -3.92
N LYS A 107 9.27 4.96 -3.47
CA LYS A 107 9.90 4.77 -2.15
C LYS A 107 8.89 4.76 -1.00
N MET A 108 7.79 5.53 -1.12
CA MET A 108 6.74 5.61 -0.10
C MET A 108 5.95 4.30 0.11
N ASN A 109 6.20 3.28 -0.69
CA ASN A 109 5.60 1.96 -0.51
C ASN A 109 6.54 0.95 0.19
N TYR A 110 7.70 1.40 0.69
CA TYR A 110 8.75 0.53 1.23
C TYR A 110 9.14 0.90 2.66
N GLY A 111 9.63 -0.08 3.42
CA GLY A 111 10.27 0.12 4.71
C GLY A 111 9.41 0.91 5.71
N LYS A 112 10.00 1.95 6.30
CA LYS A 112 9.33 2.79 7.30
C LYS A 112 8.08 3.52 6.78
N TYR A 113 8.00 3.82 5.49
CA TYR A 113 6.86 4.53 4.90
C TYR A 113 5.57 3.69 4.86
N VAL A 114 5.68 2.38 5.06
CA VAL A 114 4.53 1.47 5.20
C VAL A 114 3.93 1.53 6.61
N ASN A 115 4.68 2.03 7.60
CA ASN A 115 4.34 1.94 9.02
C ASN A 115 3.02 2.60 9.38
N ASP A 116 2.66 3.74 8.76
CA ASP A 116 1.39 4.40 9.04
C ASP A 116 0.19 3.48 8.73
N GLU A 117 0.10 2.96 7.51
CA GLU A 117 -0.99 2.05 7.11
C GLU A 117 -0.93 0.70 7.85
N LEU A 118 0.28 0.19 8.13
CA LEU A 118 0.46 -1.06 8.88
C LEU A 118 0.03 -0.89 10.34
N SER A 119 0.30 0.26 10.98
CA SER A 119 -0.15 0.54 12.34
C SER A 119 -1.68 0.54 12.44
N VAL A 120 -2.37 1.10 11.43
CA VAL A 120 -3.83 1.04 11.36
C VAL A 120 -4.34 -0.40 11.35
N ALA A 121 -3.73 -1.27 10.53
CA ALA A 121 -4.08 -2.69 10.52
C ALA A 121 -3.82 -3.35 11.89
N CYS A 122 -2.68 -3.04 12.53
CA CYS A 122 -2.34 -3.54 13.86
C CYS A 122 -3.37 -3.14 14.93
N TYR A 123 -3.87 -1.90 14.87
CA TYR A 123 -4.89 -1.40 15.80
C TYR A 123 -6.17 -2.25 15.78
N TRP A 124 -6.60 -2.64 14.57
CA TRP A 124 -7.84 -3.41 14.37
C TRP A 124 -7.67 -4.93 14.46
N THR A 125 -6.42 -5.43 14.49
CA THR A 125 -6.10 -6.87 14.61
C THR A 125 -5.49 -7.23 15.96
N ASP A 126 -5.71 -6.40 16.99
CA ASP A 126 -5.24 -6.57 18.37
C ASP A 126 -3.72 -6.77 18.51
N LYS A 127 -2.95 -6.18 17.60
CA LYS A 127 -1.49 -6.11 17.64
C LYS A 127 -1.01 -4.77 18.20
N GLY A 128 -1.58 -4.35 19.35
CA GLY A 128 -1.44 -3.00 19.91
C GLY A 128 0.01 -2.56 20.08
N LYS A 129 0.87 -3.42 20.67
CA LYS A 129 2.29 -3.08 20.86
C LYS A 129 3.02 -2.90 19.53
N GLU A 130 2.87 -3.84 18.58
CA GLU A 130 3.50 -3.73 17.27
C GLU A 130 3.09 -2.44 16.55
N GLY A 131 1.79 -2.13 16.52
CA GLY A 131 1.28 -0.93 15.86
C GLY A 131 1.78 0.37 16.50
N PHE A 132 1.89 0.40 17.82
CA PHE A 132 2.42 1.54 18.57
C PHE A 132 3.91 1.77 18.31
N ASP A 133 4.70 0.68 18.31
CA ASP A 133 6.13 0.73 17.99
C ASP A 133 6.36 1.25 16.57
N LEU A 134 5.57 0.79 15.58
CA LEU A 134 5.59 1.26 14.20
C LEU A 134 5.31 2.76 14.06
N LEU A 135 4.36 3.30 14.83
CA LEU A 135 4.07 4.74 14.85
C LEU A 135 5.23 5.53 15.48
N ASN A 136 5.80 5.05 16.57
CA ASN A 136 6.91 5.72 17.23
C ASN A 136 8.17 5.78 16.35
N GLU A 137 8.38 4.79 15.46
CA GLU A 137 9.47 4.82 14.47
C GLU A 137 9.37 5.99 13.49
N ILE A 138 8.17 6.51 13.23
CA ILE A 138 7.92 7.47 12.14
C ILE A 138 7.37 8.82 12.59
N ILE A 139 6.93 8.98 13.84
CA ILE A 139 6.19 10.16 14.29
C ILE A 139 7.00 11.47 14.22
N ASP A 140 8.33 11.38 14.35
CA ASP A 140 9.25 12.51 14.24
C ASP A 140 10.10 12.47 12.97
N ASP A 141 9.70 11.65 11.99
CA ASP A 141 10.42 11.55 10.73
C ASP A 141 10.14 12.77 9.84
N PRO A 142 11.17 13.54 9.45
CA PRO A 142 10.99 14.75 8.63
C PRO A 142 10.39 14.45 7.25
N ASP A 143 10.62 13.25 6.70
CA ASP A 143 10.04 12.87 5.41
C ASP A 143 8.50 12.67 5.51
N LEU A 144 7.95 12.56 6.73
CA LEU A 144 6.53 12.32 7.00
C LEU A 144 5.84 13.47 7.74
N GLU A 145 6.48 14.63 7.85
CA GLU A 145 5.92 15.82 8.52
C GLU A 145 4.54 16.21 7.98
N PHE A 146 4.29 15.98 6.69
CA PHE A 146 3.01 16.30 6.04
C PHE A 146 1.81 15.45 6.55
N ILE A 147 2.05 14.34 7.28
CA ILE A 147 1.02 13.51 7.92
C ILE A 147 1.15 13.48 9.44
N LYS A 148 1.98 14.32 10.05
CA LYS A 148 2.29 14.28 11.50
C LYS A 148 1.06 14.36 12.38
N ASP A 149 0.12 15.25 12.07
CA ASP A 149 -1.14 15.38 12.82
C ASP A 149 -1.94 14.07 12.81
N ARG A 150 -1.95 13.36 11.68
CA ARG A 150 -2.58 12.03 11.57
C ARG A 150 -1.87 11.00 12.44
N LEU A 151 -0.53 10.99 12.43
CA LEU A 151 0.27 10.06 13.25
C LEU A 151 0.05 10.29 14.74
N LEU A 152 0.05 11.55 15.18
CA LEU A 152 -0.23 11.93 16.56
C LEU A 152 -1.62 11.46 17.00
N LYS A 153 -2.63 11.72 16.17
CA LYS A 153 -4.00 11.27 16.44
C LYS A 153 -4.12 9.74 16.49
N ASN A 154 -3.44 9.03 15.60
CA ASN A 154 -3.40 7.57 15.65
C ASN A 154 -2.74 7.09 16.95
N LYS A 155 -1.66 7.74 17.41
CA LYS A 155 -1.00 7.43 18.69
C LYS A 155 -1.97 7.59 19.88
N GLU A 156 -2.78 8.65 19.93
CA GLU A 156 -3.80 8.85 20.95
C GLU A 156 -4.83 7.69 20.96
N TYR A 157 -5.26 7.21 19.79
CA TYR A 157 -6.15 6.06 19.70
C TYR A 157 -5.52 4.79 20.27
N PHE A 158 -4.22 4.54 19.99
CA PHE A 158 -3.50 3.41 20.59
C PHE A 158 -3.46 3.50 22.10
N LEU A 159 -3.10 4.65 22.68
CA LEU A 159 -3.04 4.84 24.11
C LEU A 159 -4.42 4.69 24.77
N SER A 160 -5.47 5.17 24.13
CA SER A 160 -6.84 4.99 24.61
C SER A 160 -7.29 3.52 24.63
N LYS A 161 -6.95 2.74 23.59
CA LYS A 161 -7.32 1.31 23.51
C LYS A 161 -6.39 0.40 24.36
N TYR A 162 -5.13 0.80 24.50
CA TYR A 162 -4.07 0.02 25.14
C TYR A 162 -3.30 0.88 26.18
N PRO A 163 -3.89 1.21 27.34
CA PRO A 163 -3.29 2.13 28.31
C PRO A 163 -1.92 1.70 28.84
N PHE A 164 -1.61 0.39 28.80
CA PHE A 164 -0.31 -0.14 29.22
C PHE A 164 0.86 0.33 28.34
N LEU A 165 0.59 0.90 27.17
CA LEU A 165 1.62 1.42 26.26
C LEU A 165 2.18 2.78 26.69
N GLU A 166 1.55 3.49 27.64
CA GLU A 166 2.09 4.75 28.20
C GLU A 166 3.37 4.55 29.01
N SER A 167 3.58 3.34 29.53
CA SER A 167 4.73 3.02 30.40
C SER A 167 5.89 2.34 29.65
N VAL A 168 5.83 2.29 28.34
CA VAL A 168 6.84 1.72 27.44
C VAL A 168 7.52 2.82 26.66
#